data_4d2a11ca44f34eaccb39f3042dffc128
#
_entry.id   4d2a11ca44f34eaccb39f3042dffc128
#
_cell.length_a   1.000
_cell.length_b   1.000
_cell.length_c   1.000
_cell.angle_alpha   90.00
_cell.angle_beta   90.00
_cell.angle_gamma   90.00
#
_symmetry.space_group_name_H-M   'P 1'
#
loop_
_entity.id
_entity.type
_entity.pdbx_description
1 polymer ?
#
loop_
_entity_poly.entity_id
_entity_poly.type
_entity_poly.pdbx_seq_one_letter_code
_entity_poly.pdbx_strand_id
1 'polypeptide(L)'
;MLKKENQKDYEIDFQKKIVNDKDSYIFSLRKQIEDLSQKLEDKTIENQLTKNAYMEMSESKFWKMTLPLQNMMDKIRSFRHEEVVVDNRVEEKHLIEKGDQVFILSTESAYFYCLNIRKHLKQFGVQCEILIEEPVEYADALYFVVCNEQWKQLPKKYIAIQVEDICTNTSFSQKHLDQLLGAIAVFACSTMNIQYFKSHSSYGNRFYYVPADYQLLDHEETDEEMFDVLCVGCETSPRCQEWIQEVSKYWNVCFVDPRLISDSEFVEKVMQSKIVLNLHAFDASILETSRLYEILSYGNAILISESSVDSYEEDRLKDIVTWVKPSDYCEAISKITYWLENDDVRMKQAHKNFELLNAKKNDFAYYFYRFLLAFDCISFDEFYECAGNYIFFGGSRICLSLPEDVERRNAFLKDNKYGFELFAGLRHTRGWTGCGLSYKFIMKKAKEQGLSDILICEDDVLFPEDFDARFSNVMQYLDMHNDWDVFQGVIADVGNVEIQNVEECNEETIVYLNHMVSMVFNYYKSHMFDRVISWDETDANQLTNTIDRALESKDLKVVTTVPFLVGHKEDLKSTIWGFENTEYTDWIHRSSEKLQKLVNDFKEGEKHD
;
A
#
# COMPACT_ATOMS: atom_id res chain seq x y z
N MET A 1 15.79 -0.02 -59.16
CA MET A 1 14.45 -0.61 -59.06
C MET A 1 14.46 -1.91 -58.24
N LEU A 2 15.32 -2.88 -58.49
CA LEU A 2 15.38 -4.15 -57.73
C LEU A 2 15.63 -4.04 -56.21
N LYS A 3 16.35 -3.00 -55.71
CA LYS A 3 16.56 -2.81 -54.28
C LYS A 3 15.32 -2.27 -53.52
N LYS A 4 14.41 -1.56 -54.20
CA LYS A 4 13.17 -1.05 -53.59
C LYS A 4 12.06 -2.09 -53.55
N GLU A 5 12.07 -3.06 -54.47
CA GLU A 5 11.14 -4.19 -54.43
C GLU A 5 11.46 -5.16 -53.30
N ASN A 6 12.73 -5.55 -53.14
CA ASN A 6 13.14 -6.41 -52.02
C ASN A 6 12.87 -5.83 -50.65
N GLN A 7 12.92 -4.51 -50.51
CA GLN A 7 12.64 -3.83 -49.24
C GLN A 7 11.13 -3.81 -48.92
N LYS A 8 10.27 -3.70 -49.94
CA LYS A 8 8.81 -3.80 -49.77
C LYS A 8 8.35 -5.22 -49.43
N ASP A 9 8.97 -6.22 -50.04
CA ASP A 9 8.64 -7.62 -49.76
C ASP A 9 9.06 -8.02 -48.35
N TYR A 10 10.18 -7.50 -47.84
CA TYR A 10 10.63 -7.72 -46.46
C TYR A 10 9.69 -7.04 -45.43
N GLU A 11 9.22 -5.83 -45.75
CA GLU A 11 8.29 -5.08 -44.91
C GLU A 11 6.89 -5.75 -44.85
N ILE A 12 6.45 -6.33 -45.96
CA ILE A 12 5.19 -7.08 -46.04
C ILE A 12 5.28 -8.40 -45.26
N ASP A 13 6.40 -9.12 -45.33
CA ASP A 13 6.59 -10.37 -44.60
C ASP A 13 6.75 -10.13 -43.09
N PHE A 14 7.39 -9.03 -42.70
CA PHE A 14 7.48 -8.62 -41.30
C PHE A 14 6.11 -8.24 -40.72
N GLN A 15 5.30 -7.48 -41.48
CA GLN A 15 3.93 -7.14 -41.07
C GLN A 15 3.04 -8.38 -40.95
N LYS A 16 3.18 -9.36 -41.87
CA LYS A 16 2.45 -10.64 -41.79
C LYS A 16 2.84 -11.45 -40.55
N LYS A 17 4.11 -11.45 -40.17
CA LYS A 17 4.58 -12.14 -38.95
C LYS A 17 3.98 -11.51 -37.69
N ILE A 18 3.98 -10.17 -37.60
CA ILE A 18 3.35 -9.44 -36.47
C ILE A 18 1.86 -9.73 -36.38
N VAL A 19 1.15 -9.79 -37.50
CA VAL A 19 -0.29 -10.11 -37.53
C VAL A 19 -0.53 -11.54 -37.05
N ASN A 20 0.26 -12.52 -37.53
CA ASN A 20 0.13 -13.91 -37.09
C ASN A 20 0.44 -14.10 -35.60
N ASP A 21 1.43 -13.38 -35.05
CA ASP A 21 1.77 -13.44 -33.62
C ASP A 21 0.65 -12.81 -32.77
N LYS A 22 0.06 -11.69 -33.24
CA LYS A 22 -1.11 -11.08 -32.59
C LYS A 22 -2.34 -11.99 -32.64
N ASP A 23 -2.59 -12.65 -33.74
CA ASP A 23 -3.71 -13.58 -33.86
C ASP A 23 -3.55 -14.79 -32.94
N SER A 24 -2.32 -15.32 -32.81
CA SER A 24 -2.01 -16.39 -31.86
C SER A 24 -2.21 -15.94 -30.40
N TYR A 25 -1.82 -14.72 -30.09
CA TYR A 25 -2.02 -14.13 -28.74
C TYR A 25 -3.51 -13.89 -28.44
N ILE A 26 -4.25 -13.34 -29.40
CA ILE A 26 -5.71 -13.14 -29.28
C ILE A 26 -6.43 -14.48 -29.11
N PHE A 27 -6.00 -15.52 -29.82
CA PHE A 27 -6.55 -16.86 -29.65
C PHE A 27 -6.30 -17.43 -28.25
N SER A 28 -5.09 -17.25 -27.71
CA SER A 28 -4.73 -17.65 -26.35
C SER A 28 -5.58 -16.92 -25.31
N LEU A 29 -5.75 -15.60 -25.45
CA LEU A 29 -6.60 -14.81 -24.54
C LEU A 29 -8.07 -15.23 -24.61
N ARG A 30 -8.60 -15.50 -25.78
CA ARG A 30 -9.99 -15.99 -25.93
C ARG A 30 -10.19 -17.32 -25.20
N LYS A 31 -9.23 -18.24 -25.32
CA LYS A 31 -9.27 -19.52 -24.62
C LYS A 31 -9.22 -19.36 -23.10
N GLN A 32 -8.41 -18.42 -22.59
CA GLN A 32 -8.37 -18.10 -21.15
C GLN A 32 -9.69 -17.50 -20.63
N ILE A 33 -10.31 -16.60 -21.42
CA ILE A 33 -11.62 -16.02 -21.08
C ILE A 33 -12.70 -17.10 -21.06
N GLU A 34 -12.67 -18.03 -22.00
CA GLU A 34 -13.63 -19.15 -22.07
C GLU A 34 -13.48 -20.09 -20.86
N ASP A 35 -12.23 -20.42 -20.45
CA ASP A 35 -11.93 -21.22 -19.25
C ASP A 35 -12.36 -20.53 -17.95
N LEU A 36 -12.10 -19.22 -17.84
CA LEU A 36 -12.53 -18.43 -16.68
C LEU A 36 -14.05 -18.29 -16.60
N SER A 37 -14.72 -18.11 -17.77
CA SER A 37 -16.18 -18.04 -17.82
C SER A 37 -16.82 -19.36 -17.38
N GLN A 38 -16.25 -20.49 -17.80
CA GLN A 38 -16.72 -21.83 -17.38
C GLN A 38 -16.54 -22.03 -15.87
N LYS A 39 -15.38 -21.65 -15.30
CA LYS A 39 -15.12 -21.74 -13.85
C LYS A 39 -16.06 -20.84 -13.05
N LEU A 40 -16.44 -19.70 -13.57
CA LEU A 40 -17.41 -18.80 -12.93
C LEU A 40 -18.81 -19.40 -12.94
N GLU A 41 -19.21 -20.01 -14.04
CA GLU A 41 -20.51 -20.68 -14.18
C GLU A 41 -20.61 -21.89 -13.24
N ASP A 42 -19.55 -22.71 -13.17
CA ASP A 42 -19.47 -23.87 -12.26
C ASP A 42 -19.58 -23.42 -10.80
N LYS A 43 -18.88 -22.37 -10.41
CA LYS A 43 -18.92 -21.82 -9.05
C LYS A 43 -20.28 -21.20 -8.69
N THR A 44 -20.94 -20.60 -9.67
CA THR A 44 -22.29 -20.06 -9.51
C THR A 44 -23.32 -21.18 -9.26
N ILE A 45 -23.20 -22.29 -9.99
CA ILE A 45 -24.03 -23.48 -9.81
C ILE A 45 -23.79 -24.11 -8.44
N GLU A 46 -22.53 -24.25 -8.01
CA GLU A 46 -22.17 -24.77 -6.69
C GLU A 46 -22.77 -23.94 -5.56
N ASN A 47 -22.67 -22.61 -5.65
CA ASN A 47 -23.27 -21.69 -4.67
C ASN A 47 -24.80 -21.80 -4.64
N GLN A 48 -25.44 -21.95 -5.81
CA GLN A 48 -26.90 -22.12 -5.89
C GLN A 48 -27.35 -23.45 -5.24
N LEU A 49 -26.60 -24.53 -5.47
CA LEU A 49 -26.89 -25.84 -4.87
C LEU A 49 -26.71 -25.78 -3.34
N THR A 50 -25.67 -25.13 -2.86
CA THR A 50 -25.41 -24.95 -1.43
C THR A 50 -26.51 -24.12 -0.77
N LYS A 51 -26.97 -23.04 -1.42
CA LYS A 51 -28.06 -22.20 -0.94
C LYS A 51 -29.39 -22.94 -0.89
N ASN A 52 -29.68 -23.78 -1.89
CA ASN A 52 -30.89 -24.61 -1.92
C ASN A 52 -30.87 -25.69 -0.83
N ALA A 53 -29.73 -26.38 -0.64
CA ALA A 53 -29.54 -27.36 0.44
C ALA A 53 -29.70 -26.72 1.83
N TYR A 54 -29.20 -25.48 2.02
CA TYR A 54 -29.37 -24.73 3.26
C TYR A 54 -30.83 -24.34 3.51
N MET A 55 -31.58 -23.94 2.46
CA MET A 55 -33.01 -23.63 2.59
C MET A 55 -33.82 -24.85 2.93
N GLU A 56 -33.61 -25.99 2.26
CA GLU A 56 -34.28 -27.26 2.60
C GLU A 56 -33.99 -27.71 4.03
N MET A 57 -32.74 -27.57 4.49
CA MET A 57 -32.34 -27.89 5.84
C MET A 57 -32.98 -26.97 6.88
N SER A 58 -33.09 -25.68 6.60
CA SER A 58 -33.68 -24.65 7.49
C SER A 58 -35.20 -24.81 7.65
N GLU A 59 -35.89 -25.38 6.67
CA GLU A 59 -37.34 -25.66 6.73
C GLU A 59 -37.69 -26.95 7.44
N SER A 60 -36.72 -27.83 7.70
CA SER A 60 -36.96 -29.14 8.34
C SER A 60 -37.47 -29.00 9.78
N LYS A 61 -38.41 -29.87 10.19
CA LYS A 61 -38.94 -29.91 11.56
C LYS A 61 -37.82 -30.17 12.59
N PHE A 62 -36.80 -30.92 12.20
CA PHE A 62 -35.64 -31.26 13.03
C PHE A 62 -34.81 -29.99 13.31
N TRP A 63 -34.60 -29.15 12.30
CA TRP A 63 -33.88 -27.86 12.44
C TRP A 63 -34.60 -26.91 13.40
N LYS A 64 -35.91 -26.77 13.28
CA LYS A 64 -36.72 -25.89 14.16
C LYS A 64 -36.75 -26.38 15.62
N MET A 65 -36.62 -27.68 15.85
CA MET A 65 -36.58 -28.29 17.20
C MET A 65 -35.20 -28.11 17.87
N THR A 66 -34.13 -27.97 17.07
CA THR A 66 -32.76 -27.80 17.58
C THR A 66 -32.33 -26.31 17.64
N LEU A 67 -33.18 -25.39 17.20
CA LEU A 67 -32.90 -23.93 17.17
C LEU A 67 -32.41 -23.34 18.52
N PRO A 68 -32.97 -23.71 19.69
CA PRO A 68 -32.45 -23.25 20.99
C PRO A 68 -31.05 -23.77 21.31
N LEU A 69 -30.74 -25.02 20.90
CA LEU A 69 -29.41 -25.63 21.05
C LEU A 69 -28.41 -25.02 20.04
N GLN A 70 -28.88 -24.70 18.85
CA GLN A 70 -28.07 -24.03 17.83
C GLN A 70 -27.74 -22.58 18.20
N ASN A 71 -28.70 -21.82 18.71
CA ASN A 71 -28.45 -20.48 19.27
C ASN A 71 -27.48 -20.50 20.46
N MET A 72 -27.46 -21.57 21.23
CA MET A 72 -26.47 -21.79 22.28
C MET A 72 -25.12 -22.26 21.70
N MET A 73 -25.14 -23.11 20.67
CA MET A 73 -23.93 -23.52 19.93
C MET A 73 -23.38 -22.41 19.08
N ASP A 74 -24.22 -21.55 18.52
CA ASP A 74 -23.77 -20.34 17.78
C ASP A 74 -23.25 -19.26 18.72
N LYS A 75 -23.79 -19.13 19.94
CA LYS A 75 -23.13 -18.39 21.01
C LYS A 75 -21.79 -19.02 21.43
N ILE A 76 -21.70 -20.34 21.50
CA ILE A 76 -20.44 -21.05 21.78
C ILE A 76 -19.50 -21.00 20.54
N ARG A 77 -20.04 -20.97 19.33
CA ARG A 77 -19.28 -20.76 18.08
C ARG A 77 -18.88 -19.32 17.89
N SER A 78 -19.69 -18.34 18.24
CA SER A 78 -19.26 -16.93 18.28
C SER A 78 -18.16 -16.70 19.33
N PHE A 79 -18.17 -17.44 20.43
CA PHE A 79 -17.01 -17.54 21.35
C PHE A 79 -15.86 -18.41 20.80
N ARG A 80 -16.07 -19.28 19.79
CA ARG A 80 -15.04 -20.11 19.13
C ARG A 80 -14.63 -19.61 17.74
N HIS A 81 -15.41 -18.77 17.07
CA HIS A 81 -15.02 -18.05 15.86
C HIS A 81 -14.12 -16.82 16.16
N GLU A 82 -13.73 -16.63 17.41
CA GLU A 82 -12.53 -15.86 17.77
C GLU A 82 -11.22 -16.64 17.58
N GLU A 83 -11.23 -17.84 17.06
CA GLU A 83 -10.11 -18.37 16.30
C GLU A 83 -10.14 -17.75 14.87
N VAL A 84 -9.99 -16.43 14.76
CA VAL A 84 -9.11 -15.87 13.76
C VAL A 84 -7.93 -16.82 13.73
N VAL A 85 -7.57 -17.35 12.57
CA VAL A 85 -6.30 -18.03 12.37
C VAL A 85 -5.23 -16.98 12.76
N VAL A 86 -5.06 -16.84 14.05
CA VAL A 86 -3.88 -16.24 14.66
C VAL A 86 -2.78 -17.13 14.12
N ASP A 87 -1.97 -16.58 13.25
CA ASP A 87 -0.70 -17.21 12.88
C ASP A 87 -0.04 -17.54 14.24
N ASN A 88 -0.15 -18.79 14.67
CA ASN A 88 0.36 -19.29 15.97
C ASN A 88 1.89 -19.28 16.03
N ARG A 89 2.55 -18.52 15.16
CA ARG A 89 3.94 -18.15 15.34
C ARG A 89 3.97 -17.02 16.36
N VAL A 90 4.67 -17.32 17.43
CA VAL A 90 5.08 -16.45 18.53
C VAL A 90 4.95 -14.97 18.14
N GLU A 91 4.17 -14.21 18.89
CA GLU A 91 4.24 -12.74 18.90
C GLU A 91 5.68 -12.38 19.20
N GLU A 92 6.53 -12.25 18.19
CA GLU A 92 7.90 -11.74 18.34
C GLU A 92 7.78 -10.24 18.58
N LYS A 93 7.59 -9.87 19.85
CA LYS A 93 7.70 -8.50 20.33
C LYS A 93 9.19 -8.19 20.51
N HIS A 94 9.55 -6.94 20.29
CA HIS A 94 10.93 -6.48 20.42
C HIS A 94 11.90 -7.25 19.51
N LEU A 95 11.54 -7.34 18.24
CA LEU A 95 12.33 -8.02 17.22
C LEU A 95 13.78 -7.48 17.12
N ILE A 96 13.95 -6.18 17.39
CA ILE A 96 15.21 -5.43 17.36
C ILE A 96 15.24 -4.50 18.58
N GLU A 97 16.36 -4.53 19.34
CA GLU A 97 16.61 -3.63 20.45
C GLU A 97 17.85 -2.77 20.23
N LYS A 98 17.92 -1.61 20.91
CA LYS A 98 19.11 -0.75 20.86
C LYS A 98 20.31 -1.50 21.46
N GLY A 99 21.41 -1.54 20.71
CA GLY A 99 22.62 -2.28 21.09
C GLY A 99 22.76 -3.64 20.40
N ASP A 100 21.71 -4.16 19.75
CA ASP A 100 21.80 -5.42 19.02
C ASP A 100 22.81 -5.36 17.87
N GLN A 101 23.32 -6.54 17.51
CA GLN A 101 24.04 -6.79 16.28
C GLN A 101 23.09 -7.39 15.25
N VAL A 102 22.95 -6.73 14.11
CA VAL A 102 22.12 -7.15 12.97
C VAL A 102 22.99 -7.28 11.73
N PHE A 103 22.69 -8.25 10.88
CA PHE A 103 23.38 -8.43 9.61
C PHE A 103 22.42 -8.23 8.45
N ILE A 104 22.94 -7.75 7.33
CA ILE A 104 22.21 -7.67 6.06
C ILE A 104 22.92 -8.56 5.05
N LEU A 105 22.27 -9.62 4.59
CA LEU A 105 22.76 -10.46 3.50
C LEU A 105 22.21 -9.93 2.19
N SER A 106 23.08 -9.32 1.38
CA SER A 106 22.71 -8.58 0.17
C SER A 106 23.39 -9.16 -1.07
N THR A 107 22.81 -8.83 -2.23
CA THR A 107 23.49 -8.94 -3.54
C THR A 107 24.09 -7.59 -3.90
N GLU A 108 25.05 -7.55 -4.85
CA GLU A 108 25.59 -6.30 -5.38
C GLU A 108 24.47 -5.39 -5.91
N SER A 109 23.55 -5.92 -6.70
CA SER A 109 22.44 -5.16 -7.28
C SER A 109 21.42 -4.59 -6.30
N ALA A 110 21.39 -5.07 -5.07
CA ALA A 110 20.50 -4.57 -4.01
C ALA A 110 21.25 -3.81 -2.91
N TYR A 111 22.57 -3.62 -3.07
CA TYR A 111 23.44 -3.02 -2.07
C TYR A 111 22.96 -1.60 -1.69
N PHE A 112 22.61 -0.79 -2.68
CA PHE A 112 22.10 0.57 -2.47
C PHE A 112 20.86 0.59 -1.56
N TYR A 113 19.88 -0.30 -1.79
CA TYR A 113 18.70 -0.42 -0.92
C TYR A 113 19.09 -0.81 0.51
N CYS A 114 20.03 -1.71 0.66
CA CYS A 114 20.51 -2.17 1.96
C CYS A 114 21.29 -1.09 2.74
N LEU A 115 21.89 -0.12 2.06
CA LEU A 115 22.50 1.05 2.69
C LEU A 115 21.48 1.89 3.46
N ASN A 116 20.26 2.04 2.94
CA ASN A 116 19.17 2.73 3.64
C ASN A 116 18.79 1.99 4.94
N ILE A 117 18.63 0.66 4.89
CA ILE A 117 18.36 -0.15 6.07
C ILE A 117 19.47 0.03 7.11
N ARG A 118 20.74 -0.12 6.69
CA ARG A 118 21.92 0.05 7.58
C ARG A 118 21.97 1.43 8.22
N LYS A 119 21.69 2.49 7.45
CA LYS A 119 21.67 3.88 7.93
C LYS A 119 20.65 4.05 9.06
N HIS A 120 19.43 3.59 8.87
CA HIS A 120 18.36 3.75 9.85
C HIS A 120 18.51 2.81 11.06
N LEU A 121 19.02 1.60 10.89
CA LEU A 121 19.41 0.73 12.00
C LEU A 121 20.49 1.40 12.88
N LYS A 122 21.53 1.98 12.28
CA LYS A 122 22.56 2.71 13.02
C LYS A 122 22.01 3.94 13.74
N GLN A 123 21.11 4.70 13.12
CA GLN A 123 20.42 5.83 13.76
C GLN A 123 19.56 5.37 14.94
N PHE A 124 18.97 4.20 14.86
CA PHE A 124 18.23 3.58 15.96
C PHE A 124 19.14 3.05 17.08
N GLY A 125 20.45 2.98 16.87
CA GLY A 125 21.42 2.52 17.85
C GLY A 125 21.76 1.03 17.75
N VAL A 126 21.48 0.41 16.60
CA VAL A 126 21.79 -0.99 16.29
C VAL A 126 23.08 -1.08 15.49
N GLN A 127 23.95 -2.02 15.84
CA GLN A 127 25.15 -2.32 15.04
C GLN A 127 24.73 -3.12 13.80
N CYS A 128 25.15 -2.68 12.61
CA CYS A 128 24.74 -3.32 11.37
C CYS A 128 25.87 -3.45 10.38
N GLU A 129 26.05 -4.67 9.87
CA GLU A 129 27.01 -5.03 8.83
C GLU A 129 26.31 -5.59 7.60
N ILE A 130 26.79 -5.22 6.39
CA ILE A 130 26.29 -5.77 5.12
C ILE A 130 27.28 -6.82 4.63
N LEU A 131 26.75 -8.01 4.33
CA LEU A 131 27.47 -9.16 3.79
C LEU A 131 27.01 -9.37 2.34
N ILE A 132 27.95 -9.43 1.41
CA ILE A 132 27.68 -9.73 -0.02
C ILE A 132 27.83 -11.23 -0.29
N GLU A 133 28.59 -11.93 0.53
CA GLU A 133 28.80 -13.37 0.43
C GLU A 133 28.09 -14.10 1.57
N GLU A 134 27.59 -15.30 1.27
CA GLU A 134 27.02 -16.20 2.27
C GLU A 134 28.07 -16.59 3.30
N PRO A 135 27.87 -16.35 4.60
CA PRO A 135 28.83 -16.74 5.63
C PRO A 135 28.89 -18.27 5.79
N VAL A 136 30.03 -18.79 6.19
CA VAL A 136 30.22 -20.23 6.44
C VAL A 136 29.27 -20.72 7.55
N GLU A 137 29.06 -19.89 8.56
CA GLU A 137 28.11 -20.13 9.66
C GLU A 137 27.40 -18.81 10.01
N TYR A 138 26.08 -18.89 10.16
CA TYR A 138 25.27 -17.73 10.58
C TYR A 138 25.36 -17.51 12.07
N ALA A 139 25.60 -16.28 12.50
CA ALA A 139 25.48 -15.87 13.89
C ALA A 139 24.06 -16.05 14.41
N ASP A 140 23.90 -16.23 15.72
CA ASP A 140 22.58 -16.22 16.37
C ASP A 140 22.09 -14.77 16.54
N ALA A 141 21.68 -14.15 15.45
CA ALA A 141 21.27 -12.77 15.34
C ALA A 141 20.12 -12.65 14.33
N LEU A 142 19.47 -11.47 14.28
CA LEU A 142 18.52 -11.14 13.23
C LEU A 142 19.27 -10.76 11.95
N TYR A 143 18.77 -11.23 10.83
CA TYR A 143 19.26 -10.89 9.51
C TYR A 143 18.16 -10.18 8.70
N PHE A 144 18.57 -9.23 7.88
CA PHE A 144 17.80 -8.80 6.71
C PHE A 144 18.38 -9.52 5.50
N VAL A 145 17.58 -10.20 4.72
CA VAL A 145 18.06 -11.05 3.63
C VAL A 145 17.39 -10.63 2.31
N VAL A 146 18.19 -10.16 1.37
CA VAL A 146 17.75 -10.01 -0.02
C VAL A 146 17.51 -11.40 -0.58
N CYS A 147 16.23 -11.74 -0.85
CA CYS A 147 15.87 -13.06 -1.34
C CYS A 147 16.45 -13.28 -2.74
N ASN A 148 17.26 -14.29 -2.87
CA ASN A 148 17.95 -14.67 -4.11
C ASN A 148 18.23 -16.17 -4.11
N GLU A 149 18.15 -16.80 -5.27
CA GLU A 149 18.39 -18.25 -5.43
C GLU A 149 19.83 -18.69 -5.18
N GLN A 150 20.79 -17.77 -5.20
CA GLN A 150 22.21 -18.07 -4.94
C GLN A 150 22.48 -18.55 -3.51
N TRP A 151 21.66 -18.15 -2.53
CA TRP A 151 21.87 -18.55 -1.14
C TRP A 151 21.60 -20.04 -0.95
N LYS A 152 22.57 -20.78 -0.44
CA LYS A 152 22.46 -22.22 -0.18
C LYS A 152 21.67 -22.48 1.09
N GLN A 153 21.87 -21.63 2.10
CA GLN A 153 21.20 -21.68 3.40
C GLN A 153 20.72 -20.28 3.76
N LEU A 154 19.82 -20.21 4.73
CA LEU A 154 19.32 -18.96 5.28
C LEU A 154 19.50 -18.95 6.80
N PRO A 155 19.65 -17.77 7.42
CA PRO A 155 19.69 -17.66 8.87
C PRO A 155 18.34 -18.11 9.47
N LYS A 156 18.35 -18.49 10.75
CA LYS A 156 17.15 -18.97 11.45
C LYS A 156 16.11 -17.88 11.65
N LYS A 157 16.58 -16.64 11.87
CA LYS A 157 15.74 -15.45 12.09
C LYS A 157 16.07 -14.40 11.05
N TYR A 158 15.12 -14.10 10.20
CA TYR A 158 15.34 -13.08 9.18
C TYR A 158 14.07 -12.36 8.74
N ILE A 159 14.28 -11.15 8.28
CA ILE A 159 13.35 -10.34 7.50
C ILE A 159 13.78 -10.46 6.05
N ALA A 160 12.87 -10.89 5.18
CA ALA A 160 13.14 -10.98 3.75
C ALA A 160 13.06 -9.58 3.11
N ILE A 161 13.91 -9.33 2.12
CA ILE A 161 13.86 -8.14 1.26
C ILE A 161 13.50 -8.60 -0.15
N GLN A 162 12.39 -8.10 -0.68
CA GLN A 162 11.89 -8.39 -2.02
C GLN A 162 12.04 -7.16 -2.89
N VAL A 163 13.05 -7.16 -3.76
CA VAL A 163 13.33 -6.08 -4.72
C VAL A 163 13.03 -6.47 -6.16
N GLU A 164 13.01 -7.77 -6.48
CA GLU A 164 12.79 -8.27 -7.84
C GLU A 164 11.31 -8.27 -8.22
N ASP A 165 11.05 -8.21 -9.52
CA ASP A 165 9.71 -8.37 -10.08
C ASP A 165 9.23 -9.83 -10.01
N ILE A 166 8.20 -10.07 -9.22
CA ILE A 166 7.54 -11.39 -9.11
C ILE A 166 6.17 -11.43 -9.77
N CYS A 167 5.60 -10.26 -10.11
CA CYS A 167 4.27 -10.16 -10.70
C CYS A 167 4.28 -10.58 -12.17
N THR A 168 5.31 -10.16 -12.91
CA THR A 168 5.42 -10.34 -14.36
C THR A 168 6.48 -11.35 -14.73
N ASN A 169 7.37 -11.72 -13.79
CA ASN A 169 8.40 -12.72 -14.01
C ASN A 169 7.85 -14.15 -13.89
N THR A 170 7.59 -14.80 -15.01
CA THR A 170 7.09 -16.19 -15.06
C THR A 170 8.10 -17.24 -14.58
N SER A 171 9.35 -16.87 -14.34
CA SER A 171 10.43 -17.76 -13.88
C SER A 171 10.66 -17.72 -12.37
N PHE A 172 9.75 -17.13 -11.61
CA PHE A 172 9.81 -17.08 -10.15
C PHE A 172 9.81 -18.50 -9.55
N SER A 173 10.88 -18.85 -8.85
CA SER A 173 11.08 -20.23 -8.41
C SER A 173 10.38 -20.52 -7.07
N GLN A 174 10.04 -21.80 -6.86
CA GLN A 174 9.53 -22.27 -5.57
C GLN A 174 10.50 -21.96 -4.43
N LYS A 175 11.82 -22.06 -4.68
CA LYS A 175 12.85 -21.74 -3.68
C LYS A 175 12.76 -20.30 -3.21
N HIS A 176 12.56 -19.34 -4.12
CA HIS A 176 12.39 -17.94 -3.76
C HIS A 176 11.12 -17.71 -2.94
N LEU A 177 10.01 -18.35 -3.36
CA LEU A 177 8.77 -18.30 -2.60
C LEU A 177 8.96 -18.87 -1.18
N ASP A 178 9.64 -20.01 -1.03
CA ASP A 178 9.93 -20.61 0.27
C ASP A 178 10.78 -19.69 1.16
N GLN A 179 11.71 -18.92 0.57
CA GLN A 179 12.48 -17.91 1.29
C GLN A 179 11.59 -16.79 1.85
N LEU A 180 10.64 -16.29 1.06
CA LEU A 180 9.69 -15.26 1.51
C LEU A 180 8.74 -15.80 2.59
N LEU A 181 8.22 -17.01 2.41
CA LEU A 181 7.31 -17.65 3.36
C LEU A 181 8.00 -18.07 4.68
N GLY A 182 9.30 -18.32 4.64
CA GLY A 182 10.11 -18.63 5.82
C GLY A 182 10.47 -17.43 6.69
N ALA A 183 10.35 -16.20 6.17
CA ALA A 183 10.71 -14.97 6.86
C ALA A 183 9.70 -14.58 7.96
N ILE A 184 10.16 -13.86 8.97
CA ILE A 184 9.34 -13.24 10.01
C ILE A 184 8.45 -12.15 9.37
N ALA A 185 9.05 -11.31 8.54
CA ALA A 185 8.39 -10.27 7.76
C ALA A 185 9.08 -10.11 6.40
N VAL A 186 8.42 -9.46 5.46
CA VAL A 186 8.97 -9.20 4.13
C VAL A 186 8.90 -7.70 3.85
N PHE A 187 10.04 -7.08 3.56
CA PHE A 187 10.11 -5.74 2.98
C PHE A 187 9.92 -5.84 1.47
N ALA A 188 8.95 -5.13 0.94
CA ALA A 188 8.72 -5.03 -0.49
C ALA A 188 8.74 -3.57 -0.93
N CYS A 189 9.54 -3.26 -1.94
CA CYS A 189 9.66 -1.91 -2.49
C CYS A 189 8.61 -1.59 -3.55
N SER A 190 7.78 -2.57 -3.96
CA SER A 190 6.66 -2.40 -4.88
C SER A 190 5.35 -2.90 -4.26
N THR A 191 4.32 -2.07 -4.36
CA THR A 191 2.95 -2.43 -3.93
C THR A 191 2.34 -3.51 -4.83
N MET A 192 2.75 -3.59 -6.10
CA MET A 192 2.32 -4.64 -7.04
C MET A 192 2.80 -6.03 -6.61
N ASN A 193 4.05 -6.15 -6.15
CA ASN A 193 4.55 -7.39 -5.57
C ASN A 193 3.72 -7.83 -4.36
N ILE A 194 3.34 -6.89 -3.49
CA ILE A 194 2.49 -7.18 -2.32
C ILE A 194 1.11 -7.68 -2.76
N GLN A 195 0.50 -7.01 -3.73
CA GLN A 195 -0.81 -7.43 -4.26
C GLN A 195 -0.76 -8.84 -4.86
N TYR A 196 0.29 -9.15 -5.61
CA TYR A 196 0.49 -10.48 -6.15
C TYR A 196 0.51 -11.55 -5.04
N PHE A 197 1.26 -11.32 -3.95
CA PHE A 197 1.29 -12.25 -2.83
C PHE A 197 -0.05 -12.36 -2.10
N LYS A 198 -0.73 -11.24 -1.86
CA LYS A 198 -2.05 -11.25 -1.20
C LYS A 198 -3.09 -12.05 -1.98
N SER A 199 -3.04 -12.02 -3.30
CA SER A 199 -3.96 -12.78 -4.15
C SER A 199 -3.63 -14.27 -4.26
N HIS A 200 -2.39 -14.68 -3.96
CA HIS A 200 -1.92 -16.06 -4.12
C HIS A 200 -1.60 -16.78 -2.80
N SER A 201 -1.63 -16.08 -1.66
CA SER A 201 -1.32 -16.70 -0.37
C SER A 201 -2.03 -16.04 0.80
N SER A 202 -2.29 -16.81 1.88
CA SER A 202 -2.81 -16.31 3.15
C SER A 202 -1.78 -15.51 3.97
N TYR A 203 -0.54 -15.39 3.51
CA TYR A 203 0.57 -14.74 4.22
C TYR A 203 0.77 -13.26 3.91
N GLY A 204 -0.17 -12.62 3.19
CA GLY A 204 -0.07 -11.23 2.78
C GLY A 204 0.13 -10.22 3.92
N ASN A 205 -0.28 -10.55 5.12
CA ASN A 205 -0.12 -9.67 6.29
C ASN A 205 1.33 -9.52 6.78
N ARG A 206 2.26 -10.36 6.32
CA ARG A 206 3.70 -10.25 6.64
C ARG A 206 4.44 -9.29 5.74
N PHE A 207 3.84 -8.83 4.65
CA PHE A 207 4.47 -7.90 3.73
C PHE A 207 4.30 -6.47 4.23
N TYR A 208 5.42 -5.77 4.32
CA TYR A 208 5.51 -4.37 4.67
C TYR A 208 6.04 -3.60 3.47
N TYR A 209 5.28 -2.61 3.04
CA TYR A 209 5.76 -1.69 2.03
C TYR A 209 6.85 -0.82 2.64
N VAL A 210 8.07 -0.95 2.11
CA VAL A 210 9.24 -0.14 2.45
C VAL A 210 9.88 0.30 1.14
N PRO A 211 9.56 1.49 0.64
CA PRO A 211 9.99 1.95 -0.67
C PRO A 211 11.50 2.18 -0.73
N ALA A 212 12.07 2.14 -1.93
CA ALA A 212 13.40 2.69 -2.15
C ALA A 212 13.38 4.21 -1.99
N ASP A 213 14.53 4.78 -1.63
CA ASP A 213 14.71 6.21 -1.46
C ASP A 213 16.15 6.62 -1.77
N TYR A 214 16.36 7.91 -1.99
CA TYR A 214 17.67 8.46 -2.29
C TYR A 214 18.62 8.40 -1.08
N GLN A 215 19.89 8.51 -1.37
CA GLN A 215 20.94 8.70 -0.38
C GLN A 215 21.86 9.86 -0.80
N LEU A 216 22.30 10.63 0.18
CA LEU A 216 23.41 11.55 -0.03
C LEU A 216 24.69 10.71 0.05
N LEU A 217 25.29 10.46 -1.10
CA LEU A 217 26.52 9.68 -1.21
C LEU A 217 27.69 10.64 -1.41
N ASP A 218 28.74 10.46 -0.61
CA ASP A 218 30.00 11.13 -0.87
C ASP A 218 30.69 10.42 -2.07
N HIS A 219 30.76 11.08 -3.18
CA HIS A 219 31.48 10.60 -4.36
C HIS A 219 32.44 11.70 -4.88
N GLU A 220 33.52 11.27 -5.47
CA GLU A 220 34.43 12.18 -6.16
C GLU A 220 33.78 12.62 -7.47
N GLU A 221 33.68 13.93 -7.69
CA GLU A 221 33.22 14.47 -8.97
C GLU A 221 34.20 14.01 -10.06
N THR A 222 33.70 13.35 -11.10
CA THR A 222 34.48 13.00 -12.28
C THR A 222 34.24 14.05 -13.35
N ASP A 223 35.32 14.72 -13.80
CA ASP A 223 35.28 15.77 -14.82
C ASP A 223 35.10 15.22 -16.26
N GLU A 224 35.16 13.88 -16.47
CA GLU A 224 35.12 13.27 -17.81
C GLU A 224 33.83 12.51 -18.06
N GLU A 225 32.93 13.08 -18.86
CA GLU A 225 31.79 12.40 -19.45
C GLU A 225 32.28 11.55 -20.64
N MET A 226 32.41 10.23 -20.43
CA MET A 226 32.93 9.29 -21.43
C MET A 226 31.84 8.76 -22.38
N PHE A 227 30.59 8.69 -21.90
CA PHE A 227 29.48 8.10 -22.63
C PHE A 227 28.35 9.10 -22.83
N ASP A 228 27.78 9.12 -24.04
CA ASP A 228 26.57 9.90 -24.30
C ASP A 228 25.36 9.28 -23.58
N VAL A 229 25.24 7.94 -23.65
CA VAL A 229 24.13 7.18 -23.03
C VAL A 229 24.67 5.92 -22.33
N LEU A 230 24.34 5.76 -21.07
CA LEU A 230 24.45 4.51 -20.35
C LEU A 230 23.11 3.77 -20.42
N CYS A 231 23.03 2.65 -21.10
CA CYS A 231 21.88 1.77 -21.05
C CYS A 231 22.03 0.80 -19.87
N VAL A 232 21.06 0.79 -18.97
CA VAL A 232 21.04 -0.10 -17.80
C VAL A 232 19.89 -1.08 -17.93
N GLY A 233 20.18 -2.38 -17.94
CA GLY A 233 19.16 -3.40 -18.14
C GLY A 233 19.67 -4.82 -17.99
N CYS A 234 18.92 -5.80 -18.46
CA CYS A 234 19.27 -7.21 -18.41
C CYS A 234 20.04 -7.65 -19.68
N GLU A 235 21.27 -8.12 -19.52
CA GLU A 235 22.13 -8.55 -20.66
C GLU A 235 21.50 -9.69 -21.47
N THR A 236 20.83 -10.61 -20.81
CA THR A 236 20.20 -11.77 -21.45
C THR A 236 18.83 -11.48 -22.07
N SER A 237 18.29 -10.26 -21.89
CA SER A 237 17.01 -9.85 -22.48
C SER A 237 17.19 -9.48 -23.95
N PRO A 238 16.52 -10.18 -24.91
CA PRO A 238 16.54 -9.79 -26.32
C PRO A 238 16.05 -8.36 -26.54
N ARG A 239 15.08 -7.94 -25.74
CA ARG A 239 14.51 -6.60 -25.74
C ARG A 239 15.55 -5.53 -25.37
N CYS A 240 16.33 -5.74 -24.31
CA CYS A 240 17.42 -4.83 -23.96
C CYS A 240 18.48 -4.77 -25.08
N GLN A 241 18.78 -5.89 -25.72
CA GLN A 241 19.72 -5.93 -26.88
C GLN A 241 19.21 -5.14 -28.07
N GLU A 242 17.90 -5.18 -28.35
CA GLU A 242 17.30 -4.37 -29.41
C GLU A 242 17.40 -2.86 -29.07
N TRP A 243 17.14 -2.46 -27.83
CA TRP A 243 17.33 -1.09 -27.36
C TRP A 243 18.77 -0.60 -27.58
N ILE A 244 19.75 -1.39 -27.16
CA ILE A 244 21.16 -1.05 -27.33
C ILE A 244 21.49 -0.86 -28.83
N GLN A 245 21.02 -1.77 -29.68
CA GLN A 245 21.25 -1.68 -31.14
C GLN A 245 20.63 -0.40 -31.73
N GLU A 246 19.43 -0.02 -31.30
CA GLU A 246 18.76 1.18 -31.82
C GLU A 246 19.46 2.47 -31.36
N VAL A 247 19.82 2.59 -30.10
CA VAL A 247 20.46 3.78 -29.53
C VAL A 247 21.90 3.95 -29.99
N SER A 248 22.64 2.84 -30.14
CA SER A 248 24.05 2.83 -30.62
C SER A 248 24.21 3.26 -32.08
N LYS A 249 23.12 3.38 -32.86
CA LYS A 249 23.19 3.94 -34.21
C LYS A 249 23.54 5.42 -34.24
N TYR A 250 23.33 6.12 -33.16
CA TYR A 250 23.39 7.58 -33.09
C TYR A 250 24.44 8.11 -32.12
N TRP A 251 24.73 7.40 -31.01
CA TRP A 251 25.55 7.89 -29.92
C TRP A 251 26.56 6.88 -29.40
N ASN A 252 27.53 7.37 -28.61
CA ASN A 252 28.46 6.53 -27.86
C ASN A 252 27.73 5.93 -26.64
N VAL A 253 27.42 4.63 -26.71
CA VAL A 253 26.62 3.90 -25.74
C VAL A 253 27.48 2.94 -24.93
N CYS A 254 27.36 3.00 -23.60
CA CYS A 254 27.78 1.96 -22.68
C CYS A 254 26.56 1.15 -22.27
N PHE A 255 26.71 -0.17 -22.08
CA PHE A 255 25.66 -1.03 -21.53
C PHE A 255 26.15 -1.72 -20.27
N VAL A 256 25.26 -1.79 -19.28
CA VAL A 256 25.52 -2.43 -17.99
C VAL A 256 24.32 -3.27 -17.54
N ASP A 257 24.61 -4.49 -17.11
CA ASP A 257 23.70 -5.29 -16.30
C ASP A 257 24.17 -5.19 -14.82
N PRO A 258 23.43 -4.51 -13.93
CA PRO A 258 23.85 -4.29 -12.56
C PRO A 258 24.02 -5.57 -11.72
N ARG A 259 23.54 -6.70 -12.23
CA ARG A 259 23.71 -8.00 -11.56
C ARG A 259 25.07 -8.64 -11.82
N LEU A 260 25.82 -8.14 -12.82
CA LEU A 260 27.06 -8.73 -13.33
C LEU A 260 28.30 -7.90 -12.99
N ILE A 261 28.13 -6.73 -12.39
CA ILE A 261 29.21 -5.82 -12.00
C ILE A 261 29.14 -5.45 -10.53
N SER A 262 30.22 -4.95 -9.98
CA SER A 262 30.24 -4.42 -8.61
C SER A 262 29.51 -3.07 -8.52
N ASP A 263 29.03 -2.76 -7.29
CA ASP A 263 28.43 -1.45 -7.00
C ASP A 263 29.37 -0.29 -7.38
N SER A 264 30.66 -0.37 -7.05
CA SER A 264 31.64 0.66 -7.40
C SER A 264 31.84 0.85 -8.91
N GLU A 265 31.79 -0.22 -9.68
CA GLU A 265 31.86 -0.14 -11.16
C GLU A 265 30.59 0.46 -11.74
N PHE A 266 29.42 0.12 -11.18
CA PHE A 266 28.14 0.73 -11.58
C PHE A 266 28.16 2.24 -11.37
N VAL A 267 28.57 2.69 -10.18
CA VAL A 267 28.73 4.12 -9.85
C VAL A 267 29.63 4.82 -10.85
N GLU A 268 30.82 4.26 -11.13
CA GLU A 268 31.77 4.82 -12.10
C GLU A 268 31.11 5.02 -13.47
N LYS A 269 30.36 4.04 -13.97
CA LYS A 269 29.67 4.15 -15.27
C LYS A 269 28.57 5.20 -15.26
N VAL A 270 27.80 5.33 -14.18
CA VAL A 270 26.79 6.39 -14.03
C VAL A 270 27.47 7.76 -14.05
N MET A 271 28.53 7.93 -13.27
CA MET A 271 29.26 9.21 -13.17
C MET A 271 29.91 9.64 -14.48
N GLN A 272 30.31 8.70 -15.33
CA GLN A 272 30.91 8.96 -16.66
C GLN A 272 29.87 9.18 -17.78
N SER A 273 28.57 9.24 -17.47
CA SER A 273 27.51 9.25 -18.48
C SER A 273 26.68 10.54 -18.42
N LYS A 274 26.34 11.09 -19.61
CA LYS A 274 25.46 12.26 -19.73
C LYS A 274 24.00 11.93 -19.47
N ILE A 275 23.56 10.78 -19.96
CA ILE A 275 22.19 10.26 -19.86
C ILE A 275 22.25 8.81 -19.40
N VAL A 276 21.37 8.43 -18.47
CA VAL A 276 21.13 7.04 -18.13
C VAL A 276 19.76 6.63 -18.66
N LEU A 277 19.71 5.58 -19.46
CA LEU A 277 18.49 4.97 -20.00
C LEU A 277 18.21 3.67 -19.23
N ASN A 278 17.20 3.68 -18.37
CA ASN A 278 16.74 2.49 -17.66
C ASN A 278 15.80 1.67 -18.53
N LEU A 279 16.13 0.40 -18.72
CA LEU A 279 15.42 -0.54 -19.59
C LEU A 279 14.82 -1.68 -18.77
N HIS A 280 13.55 -1.96 -18.99
CA HIS A 280 12.88 -3.13 -18.45
C HIS A 280 13.33 -4.42 -19.17
N ALA A 281 13.45 -5.52 -18.40
CA ALA A 281 13.74 -6.83 -18.98
C ALA A 281 12.58 -7.39 -19.80
N PHE A 282 11.33 -6.99 -19.49
CA PHE A 282 10.07 -7.42 -20.11
C PHE A 282 9.18 -6.21 -20.42
N ASP A 283 8.24 -6.34 -21.36
CA ASP A 283 7.34 -5.24 -21.75
C ASP A 283 6.40 -4.76 -20.66
N ALA A 284 6.06 -5.63 -19.71
CA ALA A 284 5.15 -5.34 -18.61
C ALA A 284 5.86 -5.60 -17.26
N SER A 285 6.91 -4.85 -16.97
CA SER A 285 7.66 -4.95 -15.70
C SER A 285 7.17 -3.97 -14.67
N ILE A 286 7.40 -4.28 -13.38
CA ILE A 286 7.36 -3.27 -12.32
C ILE A 286 8.59 -2.36 -12.43
N LEU A 287 8.53 -1.22 -11.77
CA LEU A 287 9.63 -0.25 -11.79
C LEU A 287 10.80 -0.74 -10.92
N GLU A 288 12.02 -0.66 -11.43
CA GLU A 288 13.26 -0.97 -10.70
C GLU A 288 13.64 0.20 -9.77
N THR A 289 12.79 0.50 -8.80
CA THR A 289 12.85 1.69 -7.95
C THR A 289 14.20 1.88 -7.28
N SER A 290 14.80 0.82 -6.72
CA SER A 290 16.12 0.90 -6.07
C SER A 290 17.18 1.45 -7.02
N ARG A 291 17.22 0.95 -8.25
CA ARG A 291 18.15 1.39 -9.31
C ARG A 291 17.92 2.85 -9.71
N LEU A 292 16.65 3.25 -9.87
CA LEU A 292 16.33 4.62 -10.25
C LEU A 292 16.78 5.61 -9.16
N TYR A 293 16.48 5.31 -7.90
CA TYR A 293 16.91 6.16 -6.78
C TYR A 293 18.43 6.20 -6.63
N GLU A 294 19.12 5.09 -6.88
CA GLU A 294 20.57 5.03 -6.89
C GLU A 294 21.15 5.98 -7.94
N ILE A 295 20.73 5.85 -9.21
CA ILE A 295 21.18 6.72 -10.31
C ILE A 295 20.91 8.19 -10.00
N LEU A 296 19.72 8.51 -9.51
CA LEU A 296 19.32 9.89 -9.16
C LEU A 296 20.11 10.44 -7.98
N SER A 297 20.63 9.60 -7.10
CA SER A 297 21.39 10.00 -5.91
C SER A 297 22.76 10.60 -6.27
N TYR A 298 23.27 10.32 -7.46
CA TYR A 298 24.55 10.93 -7.93
C TYR A 298 24.37 12.32 -8.56
N GLY A 299 23.20 12.64 -9.07
CA GLY A 299 22.84 14.00 -9.52
C GLY A 299 23.52 14.52 -10.78
N ASN A 300 24.30 13.68 -11.50
CA ASN A 300 25.13 14.06 -12.64
C ASN A 300 24.45 13.85 -13.99
N ALA A 301 23.55 12.88 -14.11
CA ALA A 301 22.94 12.44 -15.37
C ALA A 301 21.43 12.72 -15.43
N ILE A 302 20.91 12.89 -16.65
CA ILE A 302 19.46 12.79 -16.87
C ILE A 302 19.06 11.32 -16.88
N LEU A 303 18.10 10.96 -16.04
CA LEU A 303 17.50 9.64 -16.06
C LEU A 303 16.28 9.61 -16.99
N ILE A 304 16.35 8.77 -18.01
CA ILE A 304 15.24 8.39 -18.87
C ILE A 304 14.85 6.95 -18.50
N SER A 305 13.59 6.69 -18.26
CA SER A 305 13.10 5.34 -17.94
C SER A 305 11.89 4.98 -18.77
N GLU A 306 11.79 3.73 -19.15
CA GLU A 306 10.52 3.21 -19.64
C GLU A 306 9.47 3.23 -18.54
N SER A 307 8.22 3.54 -18.92
CA SER A 307 7.06 3.42 -18.03
C SER A 307 6.79 1.95 -17.69
N SER A 308 6.33 1.72 -16.47
CA SER A 308 6.06 0.39 -15.91
C SER A 308 4.57 0.13 -15.72
N VAL A 309 4.22 -1.04 -15.20
CA VAL A 309 2.85 -1.31 -14.73
C VAL A 309 2.59 -0.76 -13.32
N ASP A 310 3.62 -0.29 -12.63
CA ASP A 310 3.56 0.24 -11.25
C ASP A 310 3.36 1.76 -11.24
N SER A 311 2.15 2.19 -11.54
CA SER A 311 1.81 3.62 -11.57
C SER A 311 2.02 4.33 -10.22
N TYR A 312 1.98 3.60 -9.11
CA TYR A 312 2.20 4.19 -7.78
C TYR A 312 3.65 4.65 -7.60
N GLU A 313 4.60 3.81 -8.02
CA GLU A 313 6.02 4.15 -7.94
C GLU A 313 6.41 5.20 -9.00
N GLU A 314 5.79 5.17 -10.19
CA GLU A 314 6.01 6.21 -11.20
C GLU A 314 5.56 7.60 -10.73
N ASP A 315 4.40 7.69 -10.09
CA ASP A 315 3.88 8.95 -9.55
C ASP A 315 4.83 9.59 -8.51
N ARG A 316 5.59 8.77 -7.79
CA ARG A 316 6.61 9.27 -6.85
C ARG A 316 7.79 9.96 -7.55
N LEU A 317 8.08 9.60 -8.79
CA LEU A 317 9.22 10.10 -9.57
C LEU A 317 8.81 10.93 -10.79
N LYS A 318 7.52 11.21 -11.00
CA LYS A 318 6.97 11.81 -12.22
C LYS A 318 7.61 13.14 -12.65
N ASP A 319 8.04 13.97 -11.69
CA ASP A 319 8.63 15.29 -11.96
C ASP A 319 10.16 15.26 -12.06
N ILE A 320 10.78 14.10 -11.87
CA ILE A 320 12.24 13.91 -11.78
C ILE A 320 12.76 13.05 -12.93
N VAL A 321 12.04 11.99 -13.29
CA VAL A 321 12.40 11.06 -14.36
C VAL A 321 11.77 11.47 -15.68
N THR A 322 12.52 11.33 -16.77
CA THR A 322 12.00 11.50 -18.12
C THR A 322 11.41 10.16 -18.59
N TRP A 323 10.10 10.03 -18.61
CA TRP A 323 9.42 8.79 -18.95
C TRP A 323 9.30 8.58 -20.46
N VAL A 324 9.43 7.34 -20.94
CA VAL A 324 9.17 6.91 -22.31
C VAL A 324 8.25 5.69 -22.29
N LYS A 325 7.45 5.53 -23.32
CA LYS A 325 6.61 4.33 -23.43
C LYS A 325 7.46 3.09 -23.65
N PRO A 326 7.04 1.93 -23.12
CA PRO A 326 7.75 0.67 -23.35
C PRO A 326 7.93 0.42 -24.86
N SER A 327 9.15 0.08 -25.27
CA SER A 327 9.52 -0.20 -26.67
C SER A 327 9.30 0.94 -27.69
N ASP A 328 9.09 2.19 -27.22
CA ASP A 328 9.00 3.36 -28.11
C ASP A 328 10.38 3.98 -28.37
N TYR A 329 11.17 3.34 -29.25
CA TYR A 329 12.50 3.80 -29.61
C TYR A 329 12.50 5.22 -30.18
N CYS A 330 11.45 5.61 -30.93
CA CYS A 330 11.37 6.94 -31.55
C CYS A 330 11.20 8.03 -30.49
N GLU A 331 10.36 7.80 -29.50
CA GLU A 331 10.18 8.73 -28.38
C GLU A 331 11.49 8.89 -27.59
N ALA A 332 12.13 7.76 -27.26
CA ALA A 332 13.40 7.78 -26.52
C ALA A 332 14.51 8.49 -27.29
N ILE A 333 14.70 8.18 -28.56
CA ILE A 333 15.68 8.83 -29.44
C ILE A 333 15.42 10.34 -29.48
N SER A 334 14.18 10.77 -29.63
CA SER A 334 13.83 12.21 -29.62
C SER A 334 14.22 12.90 -28.30
N LYS A 335 13.95 12.26 -27.16
CA LYS A 335 14.29 12.81 -25.83
C LYS A 335 15.79 12.82 -25.57
N ILE A 336 16.51 11.76 -25.96
CA ILE A 336 17.97 11.70 -25.88
C ILE A 336 18.60 12.80 -26.74
N THR A 337 18.14 12.93 -28.01
CA THR A 337 18.62 14.00 -28.90
C THR A 337 18.45 15.37 -28.27
N TYR A 338 17.25 15.65 -27.74
CA TYR A 338 16.98 16.94 -27.10
C TYR A 338 17.98 17.25 -25.98
N TRP A 339 18.26 16.29 -25.11
CA TRP A 339 19.17 16.52 -23.98
C TRP A 339 20.63 16.65 -24.41
N LEU A 340 21.08 15.88 -25.41
CA LEU A 340 22.46 15.92 -25.89
C LEU A 340 22.75 17.15 -26.76
N GLU A 341 21.75 17.69 -27.48
CA GLU A 341 21.89 18.94 -28.24
C GLU A 341 21.82 20.21 -27.35
N ASN A 342 21.35 20.07 -26.11
CA ASN A 342 21.15 21.19 -25.17
C ASN A 342 21.91 20.95 -23.85
N ASP A 343 23.22 20.81 -23.90
CA ASP A 343 24.08 20.38 -22.80
C ASP A 343 23.93 21.24 -21.54
N ASP A 344 23.96 22.57 -21.66
CA ASP A 344 23.74 23.50 -20.53
C ASP A 344 22.36 23.32 -19.86
N VAL A 345 21.34 22.97 -20.64
CA VAL A 345 19.98 22.70 -20.14
C VAL A 345 19.94 21.34 -19.44
N ARG A 346 20.63 20.34 -20.02
CA ARG A 346 20.77 19.00 -19.46
C ARG A 346 21.40 19.05 -18.06
N MET A 347 22.55 19.70 -17.93
CA MET A 347 23.26 19.82 -16.64
C MET A 347 22.40 20.53 -15.58
N LYS A 348 21.77 21.64 -15.94
CA LYS A 348 20.88 22.36 -15.03
C LYS A 348 19.68 21.51 -14.62
N GLN A 349 19.13 20.72 -15.54
CA GLN A 349 18.00 19.85 -15.22
C GLN A 349 18.41 18.67 -14.34
N ALA A 350 19.57 18.04 -14.59
CA ALA A 350 20.10 16.99 -13.73
C ALA A 350 20.27 17.48 -12.28
N HIS A 351 20.89 18.65 -12.11
CA HIS A 351 21.04 19.28 -10.80
C HIS A 351 19.69 19.62 -10.15
N LYS A 352 18.76 20.18 -10.91
CA LYS A 352 17.40 20.46 -10.42
C LYS A 352 16.65 19.20 -10.01
N ASN A 353 16.80 18.09 -10.75
CA ASN A 353 16.21 16.80 -10.40
C ASN A 353 16.75 16.29 -9.05
N PHE A 354 18.06 16.43 -8.84
CA PHE A 354 18.70 16.11 -7.57
C PHE A 354 18.20 17.00 -6.42
N GLU A 355 18.08 18.31 -6.64
CA GLU A 355 17.49 19.22 -5.64
C GLU A 355 16.04 18.86 -5.31
N LEU A 356 15.22 18.53 -6.31
CA LEU A 356 13.84 18.08 -6.12
C LEU A 356 13.79 16.77 -5.33
N LEU A 357 14.70 15.83 -5.61
CA LEU A 357 14.81 14.58 -4.87
C LEU A 357 15.15 14.85 -3.41
N ASN A 358 16.14 15.70 -3.14
CA ASN A 358 16.56 16.08 -1.79
C ASN A 358 15.49 16.87 -1.02
N ALA A 359 14.66 17.65 -1.73
CA ALA A 359 13.56 18.38 -1.12
C ALA A 359 12.36 17.48 -0.78
N LYS A 360 12.26 16.30 -1.39
CA LYS A 360 11.26 15.30 -1.03
C LYS A 360 11.57 14.78 0.37
N LYS A 361 10.51 14.50 1.11
CA LYS A 361 10.64 13.86 2.41
C LYS A 361 11.12 12.42 2.22
N ASN A 362 11.96 11.95 3.13
CA ASN A 362 12.49 10.60 3.11
C ASN A 362 11.38 9.60 3.48
N ASP A 363 10.73 9.03 2.47
CA ASP A 363 9.65 8.07 2.65
C ASP A 363 10.15 6.76 3.26
N PHE A 364 11.38 6.33 2.94
CA PHE A 364 11.98 5.13 3.54
C PHE A 364 11.97 5.21 5.07
N ALA A 365 12.37 6.36 5.63
CA ALA A 365 12.42 6.55 7.08
C ALA A 365 11.04 6.32 7.71
N TYR A 366 9.99 6.93 7.16
CA TYR A 366 8.63 6.74 7.65
C TYR A 366 8.22 5.26 7.68
N TYR A 367 8.40 4.55 6.57
CA TYR A 367 7.99 3.14 6.45
C TYR A 367 8.87 2.20 7.27
N PHE A 368 10.17 2.50 7.40
CA PHE A 368 11.08 1.72 8.22
C PHE A 368 10.73 1.84 9.72
N TYR A 369 10.52 3.06 10.23
CA TYR A 369 10.12 3.25 11.62
C TYR A 369 8.69 2.76 11.89
N ARG A 370 7.80 2.83 10.91
CA ARG A 370 6.47 2.21 10.94
C ARG A 370 6.55 0.68 11.14
N PHE A 371 7.54 0.04 10.51
CA PHE A 371 7.82 -1.37 10.72
C PHE A 371 8.33 -1.64 12.15
N LEU A 372 9.28 -0.85 12.66
CA LEU A 372 9.76 -1.00 14.04
C LEU A 372 8.63 -0.84 15.07
N LEU A 373 7.73 0.12 14.85
CA LEU A 373 6.53 0.31 15.68
C LEU A 373 5.61 -0.92 15.62
N ALA A 374 5.43 -1.51 14.44
CA ALA A 374 4.54 -2.66 14.26
C ALA A 374 4.94 -3.89 15.08
N PHE A 375 6.23 -4.01 15.43
CA PHE A 375 6.81 -5.08 16.23
C PHE A 375 7.17 -4.66 17.67
N ASP A 376 6.63 -3.54 18.15
CA ASP A 376 6.93 -2.99 19.48
C ASP A 376 8.44 -2.73 19.74
N CYS A 377 9.26 -2.58 18.69
CA CYS A 377 10.69 -2.24 18.82
C CYS A 377 10.90 -0.80 19.30
N ILE A 378 9.95 0.07 19.01
CA ILE A 378 9.88 1.46 19.47
C ILE A 378 8.48 1.79 19.97
N SER A 379 8.38 2.72 20.91
CA SER A 379 7.11 3.28 21.34
C SER A 379 6.50 4.21 20.29
N PHE A 380 5.22 4.53 20.40
CA PHE A 380 4.56 5.51 19.55
C PHE A 380 5.25 6.89 19.60
N ASP A 381 5.67 7.34 20.78
CA ASP A 381 6.34 8.64 20.92
C ASP A 381 7.71 8.65 20.24
N GLU A 382 8.52 7.60 20.38
CA GLU A 382 9.78 7.46 19.64
C GLU A 382 9.55 7.40 18.13
N PHE A 383 8.53 6.66 17.67
CA PHE A 383 8.14 6.66 16.26
C PHE A 383 7.79 8.06 15.76
N TYR A 384 6.98 8.79 16.53
CA TYR A 384 6.55 10.13 16.15
C TYR A 384 7.71 11.14 16.09
N GLU A 385 8.66 11.04 17.02
CA GLU A 385 9.91 11.82 17.00
C GLU A 385 10.76 11.53 15.76
N CYS A 386 10.92 10.25 15.39
CA CYS A 386 11.73 9.82 14.25
C CYS A 386 11.05 10.08 12.89
N ALA A 387 9.73 9.88 12.80
CA ALA A 387 9.02 9.80 11.53
C ALA A 387 7.90 10.85 11.35
N GLY A 388 7.43 11.48 12.41
CA GLY A 388 6.31 12.43 12.36
C GLY A 388 6.54 13.62 11.43
N ASN A 389 7.78 14.10 11.31
CA ASN A 389 8.14 15.23 10.44
C ASN A 389 8.10 14.92 8.95
N TYR A 390 8.04 13.64 8.57
CA TYR A 390 7.91 13.24 7.16
C TYR A 390 6.48 13.36 6.64
N ILE A 391 5.48 13.48 7.53
CA ILE A 391 4.07 13.61 7.18
C ILE A 391 3.59 15.03 7.47
N PHE A 392 2.88 15.59 6.49
CA PHE A 392 2.21 16.88 6.59
C PHE A 392 0.87 16.79 5.85
N PHE A 393 -0.20 17.21 6.48
CA PHE A 393 -1.53 17.24 5.87
C PHE A 393 -1.76 18.56 5.15
N GLY A 394 -2.13 18.50 3.87
CA GLY A 394 -2.49 19.66 3.06
C GLY A 394 -3.87 20.24 3.41
N GLY A 395 -4.70 19.46 4.12
CA GLY A 395 -6.04 19.85 4.54
C GLY A 395 -6.53 19.06 5.75
N SER A 396 -7.82 19.18 6.06
CA SER A 396 -8.48 18.51 7.20
C SER A 396 -9.31 17.29 6.79
N ARG A 397 -9.16 16.77 5.56
CA ARG A 397 -9.85 15.57 5.07
C ARG A 397 -8.85 14.48 4.78
N ILE A 398 -8.83 13.45 5.61
CA ILE A 398 -7.83 12.38 5.56
C ILE A 398 -8.52 11.04 5.32
N CYS A 399 -8.01 10.26 4.39
CA CYS A 399 -8.39 8.87 4.22
C CYS A 399 -7.29 7.97 4.77
N LEU A 400 -7.62 7.17 5.79
CA LEU A 400 -6.75 6.14 6.31
C LEU A 400 -6.75 4.94 5.36
N SER A 401 -5.58 4.64 4.79
CA SER A 401 -5.40 3.55 3.84
C SER A 401 -4.04 2.90 4.02
N LEU A 402 -3.95 1.58 3.88
CA LEU A 402 -2.67 0.87 3.89
C LEU A 402 -2.12 0.76 2.46
N PRO A 403 -0.87 1.17 2.20
CA PRO A 403 -0.23 0.98 0.88
C PRO A 403 -0.20 -0.48 0.45
N GLU A 404 -0.15 -1.38 1.42
CA GLU A 404 -0.20 -2.84 1.21
C GLU A 404 -1.57 -3.34 0.74
N ASP A 405 -2.63 -2.53 0.79
CA ASP A 405 -3.98 -2.86 0.33
C ASP A 405 -4.34 -2.12 -0.97
N VAL A 406 -3.63 -2.49 -2.03
CA VAL A 406 -3.72 -1.85 -3.36
C VAL A 406 -5.15 -1.84 -3.90
N GLU A 407 -5.91 -2.92 -3.70
CA GLU A 407 -7.29 -3.05 -4.15
C GLU A 407 -8.22 -2.03 -3.47
N ARG A 408 -8.18 -1.95 -2.14
CA ARG A 408 -8.95 -0.99 -1.35
C ARG A 408 -8.59 0.44 -1.70
N ARG A 409 -7.29 0.72 -1.75
CA ARG A 409 -6.76 2.04 -2.12
C ARG A 409 -7.22 2.48 -3.52
N ASN A 410 -7.12 1.60 -4.52
CA ASN A 410 -7.53 1.91 -5.89
C ASN A 410 -9.05 2.08 -6.01
N ALA A 411 -9.84 1.28 -5.27
CA ALA A 411 -11.28 1.44 -5.18
C ALA A 411 -11.66 2.79 -4.56
N PHE A 412 -10.95 3.23 -3.52
CA PHE A 412 -11.16 4.54 -2.92
C PHE A 412 -10.80 5.68 -3.88
N LEU A 413 -9.64 5.62 -4.52
CA LEU A 413 -9.16 6.67 -5.43
C LEU A 413 -10.12 6.94 -6.61
N LYS A 414 -10.83 5.91 -7.10
CA LYS A 414 -11.86 6.07 -8.14
C LYS A 414 -13.04 6.93 -7.68
N ASP A 415 -13.37 6.84 -6.39
CA ASP A 415 -14.53 7.51 -5.79
C ASP A 415 -14.16 8.82 -5.08
N ASN A 416 -12.85 9.09 -4.90
CA ASN A 416 -12.34 10.24 -4.16
C ASN A 416 -12.44 11.56 -4.97
N LYS A 417 -13.66 12.05 -5.16
CA LYS A 417 -13.94 13.39 -5.71
C LYS A 417 -14.13 14.46 -4.62
N TYR A 418 -13.95 14.09 -3.36
CA TYR A 418 -14.22 14.95 -2.20
C TYR A 418 -12.96 15.55 -1.58
N GLY A 419 -11.79 15.31 -2.18
CA GLY A 419 -10.52 15.91 -1.77
C GLY A 419 -9.92 15.32 -0.50
N PHE A 420 -10.16 14.04 -0.22
CA PHE A 420 -9.46 13.34 0.84
C PHE A 420 -8.01 13.07 0.45
N GLU A 421 -7.09 13.38 1.34
CA GLU A 421 -5.67 13.06 1.24
C GLU A 421 -5.44 11.66 1.84
N LEU A 422 -4.72 10.80 1.12
CA LEU A 422 -4.39 9.47 1.61
C LEU A 422 -3.31 9.54 2.68
N PHE A 423 -3.56 8.95 3.82
CA PHE A 423 -2.58 8.72 4.87
C PHE A 423 -2.21 7.23 4.93
N ALA A 424 -0.92 6.93 4.80
CA ALA A 424 -0.40 5.57 4.94
C ALA A 424 -0.49 5.12 6.40
N GLY A 425 -1.54 4.41 6.74
CA GLY A 425 -1.88 3.99 8.09
C GLY A 425 -0.75 3.23 8.79
N LEU A 426 -0.66 3.36 10.11
CA LEU A 426 0.28 2.61 10.92
C LEU A 426 -0.15 1.15 11.01
N ARG A 427 0.82 0.27 11.19
CA ARG A 427 0.58 -1.17 11.34
C ARG A 427 1.01 -1.64 12.72
N HIS A 428 0.42 -2.74 13.15
CA HIS A 428 0.81 -3.46 14.34
C HIS A 428 0.51 -4.95 14.12
N THR A 429 1.19 -5.84 14.85
CA THR A 429 0.89 -7.28 14.87
C THR A 429 -0.58 -7.55 15.23
N ARG A 430 -1.17 -6.71 16.11
CA ARG A 430 -2.61 -6.64 16.36
C ARG A 430 -3.23 -5.57 15.45
N GLY A 431 -4.00 -5.94 14.42
CA GLY A 431 -4.53 -5.03 13.39
C GLY A 431 -5.29 -3.82 13.96
N TRP A 432 -6.17 -4.03 14.96
CA TRP A 432 -6.94 -2.96 15.58
C TRP A 432 -6.06 -1.95 16.35
N THR A 433 -4.91 -2.40 16.91
CA THR A 433 -3.92 -1.50 17.52
C THR A 433 -3.30 -0.60 16.45
N GLY A 434 -2.99 -1.14 15.25
CA GLY A 434 -2.51 -0.34 14.13
C GLY A 434 -3.50 0.75 13.70
N CYS A 435 -4.80 0.45 13.70
CA CYS A 435 -5.86 1.44 13.47
C CYS A 435 -5.82 2.55 14.53
N GLY A 436 -5.83 2.20 15.82
CA GLY A 436 -5.76 3.17 16.93
C GLY A 436 -4.51 4.04 16.88
N LEU A 437 -3.33 3.46 16.60
CA LEU A 437 -2.07 4.19 16.40
C LEU A 437 -2.17 5.18 15.23
N SER A 438 -2.86 4.80 14.16
CA SER A 438 -3.07 5.68 13.00
C SER A 438 -3.92 6.89 13.38
N TYR A 439 -5.01 6.70 14.10
CA TYR A 439 -5.84 7.80 14.61
C TYR A 439 -5.07 8.69 15.58
N LYS A 440 -4.32 8.09 16.51
CA LYS A 440 -3.43 8.81 17.44
C LYS A 440 -2.42 9.69 16.69
N PHE A 441 -1.82 9.17 15.62
CA PHE A 441 -0.90 9.92 14.77
C PHE A 441 -1.60 11.09 14.04
N ILE A 442 -2.73 10.81 13.40
CA ILE A 442 -3.50 11.83 12.67
C ILE A 442 -3.89 12.98 13.60
N MET A 443 -4.40 12.67 14.79
CA MET A 443 -4.81 13.70 15.76
C MET A 443 -3.63 14.50 16.32
N LYS A 444 -2.49 13.84 16.60
CA LYS A 444 -1.26 14.53 17.04
C LYS A 444 -0.75 15.48 15.95
N LYS A 445 -0.79 15.05 14.68
CA LYS A 445 -0.41 15.87 13.55
C LYS A 445 -1.38 17.03 13.29
N ALA A 446 -2.68 16.78 13.35
CA ALA A 446 -3.72 17.82 13.23
C ALA A 446 -3.55 18.91 14.31
N LYS A 447 -3.27 18.50 15.55
CA LYS A 447 -3.01 19.41 16.67
C LYS A 447 -1.75 20.26 16.43
N GLU A 448 -0.64 19.65 15.99
CA GLU A 448 0.60 20.37 15.65
C GLU A 448 0.38 21.40 14.53
N GLN A 449 -0.43 21.07 13.53
CA GLN A 449 -0.76 21.95 12.41
C GLN A 449 -1.83 23.00 12.78
N GLY A 450 -2.39 22.97 14.00
CA GLY A 450 -3.38 23.93 14.47
C GLY A 450 -4.74 23.82 13.80
N LEU A 451 -5.11 22.61 13.33
CA LEU A 451 -6.42 22.38 12.73
C LEU A 451 -7.52 22.52 13.79
N SER A 452 -8.64 23.17 13.41
CA SER A 452 -9.83 23.33 14.26
C SER A 452 -10.67 22.05 14.34
N ASP A 453 -10.54 21.21 13.33
CA ASP A 453 -11.32 20.00 13.11
C ASP A 453 -10.64 19.09 12.09
N ILE A 454 -11.07 17.83 12.04
CA ILE A 454 -10.57 16.88 11.06
C ILE A 454 -11.63 15.84 10.71
N LEU A 455 -11.79 15.59 9.42
CA LEU A 455 -12.63 14.54 8.87
C LEU A 455 -11.76 13.37 8.42
N ILE A 456 -12.00 12.20 9.00
CA ILE A 456 -11.26 10.98 8.70
C ILE A 456 -12.23 9.95 8.13
N CYS A 457 -11.87 9.32 7.02
CA CYS A 457 -12.55 8.14 6.52
C CYS A 457 -11.59 6.97 6.33
N GLU A 458 -12.12 5.74 6.29
CA GLU A 458 -11.39 4.56 5.85
C GLU A 458 -11.56 4.35 4.33
N ASP A 459 -10.66 3.60 3.70
CA ASP A 459 -10.62 3.43 2.24
C ASP A 459 -11.73 2.52 1.68
N ASP A 460 -12.53 1.89 2.55
CA ASP A 460 -13.73 1.14 2.20
C ASP A 460 -15.04 1.91 2.37
N VAL A 461 -14.97 3.22 2.64
CA VAL A 461 -16.17 4.06 2.69
C VAL A 461 -16.91 4.03 1.36
N LEU A 462 -18.25 3.91 1.40
CA LEU A 462 -19.15 4.02 0.26
C LEU A 462 -19.91 5.35 0.34
N PHE A 463 -19.68 6.22 -0.64
CA PHE A 463 -20.41 7.48 -0.78
C PHE A 463 -21.67 7.24 -1.62
N PRO A 464 -22.90 7.44 -1.07
CA PRO A 464 -24.13 7.33 -1.85
C PRO A 464 -24.25 8.46 -2.87
N GLU A 465 -25.15 8.32 -3.84
CA GLU A 465 -25.33 9.31 -4.93
C GLU A 465 -25.73 10.71 -4.43
N ASP A 466 -26.48 10.79 -3.33
CA ASP A 466 -26.96 12.02 -2.69
C ASP A 466 -25.98 12.58 -1.64
N PHE A 467 -24.79 11.98 -1.50
CA PHE A 467 -23.81 12.34 -0.46
C PHE A 467 -23.50 13.84 -0.43
N ASP A 468 -23.26 14.48 -1.57
CA ASP A 468 -22.86 15.90 -1.63
C ASP A 468 -23.93 16.82 -1.00
N ALA A 469 -25.20 16.59 -1.35
CA ALA A 469 -26.30 17.37 -0.83
C ALA A 469 -26.49 17.14 0.67
N ARG A 470 -26.53 15.89 1.09
CA ARG A 470 -26.70 15.50 2.48
C ARG A 470 -25.52 15.95 3.35
N PHE A 471 -24.30 15.75 2.89
CA PHE A 471 -23.10 16.19 3.62
C PHE A 471 -23.06 17.71 3.79
N SER A 472 -23.47 18.47 2.75
CA SER A 472 -23.61 19.94 2.86
C SER A 472 -24.61 20.35 3.93
N ASN A 473 -25.77 19.68 4.01
CA ASN A 473 -26.79 19.93 5.03
C ASN A 473 -26.25 19.63 6.44
N VAL A 474 -25.57 18.48 6.59
CA VAL A 474 -24.94 18.08 7.86
C VAL A 474 -23.89 19.09 8.29
N MET A 475 -22.98 19.50 7.38
CA MET A 475 -21.93 20.47 7.70
C MET A 475 -22.53 21.82 8.11
N GLN A 476 -23.55 22.30 7.40
CA GLN A 476 -24.26 23.53 7.79
C GLN A 476 -24.87 23.42 9.19
N TYR A 477 -25.45 22.28 9.53
CA TYR A 477 -25.98 22.03 10.87
C TYR A 477 -24.87 22.05 11.92
N LEU A 478 -23.77 21.30 11.71
CA LEU A 478 -22.65 21.19 12.63
C LEU A 478 -21.92 22.52 12.86
N ASP A 479 -21.87 23.38 11.85
CA ASP A 479 -21.28 24.74 11.96
C ASP A 479 -22.12 25.69 12.82
N MET A 480 -23.45 25.52 12.80
CA MET A 480 -24.37 26.31 13.61
C MET A 480 -24.47 25.82 15.07
N HIS A 481 -24.10 24.57 15.33
CA HIS A 481 -24.20 23.93 16.64
C HIS A 481 -22.81 23.56 17.17
N ASN A 482 -22.51 24.00 18.40
CA ASN A 482 -21.18 23.74 18.99
C ASN A 482 -21.21 22.65 20.08
N ASP A 483 -22.36 22.06 20.37
CA ASP A 483 -22.56 21.10 21.44
C ASP A 483 -22.49 19.65 20.95
N TRP A 484 -21.37 19.30 20.30
CA TRP A 484 -21.06 17.96 19.85
C TRP A 484 -19.55 17.72 19.84
N ASP A 485 -19.13 16.47 19.95
CA ASP A 485 -17.74 16.03 20.00
C ASP A 485 -17.29 15.38 18.69
N VAL A 486 -18.10 14.47 18.19
CA VAL A 486 -17.82 13.67 16.98
C VAL A 486 -19.10 13.55 16.14
N PHE A 487 -19.00 13.75 14.84
CA PHE A 487 -20.02 13.33 13.90
C PHE A 487 -19.60 12.00 13.25
N GLN A 488 -20.49 11.00 13.26
CA GLN A 488 -20.29 9.72 12.62
C GLN A 488 -21.22 9.54 11.43
N GLY A 489 -20.63 9.28 10.24
CA GLY A 489 -21.39 9.04 9.02
C GLY A 489 -22.08 7.68 8.98
N VAL A 490 -21.58 6.70 9.74
CA VAL A 490 -22.15 5.36 9.88
C VAL A 490 -21.76 4.75 11.23
N ILE A 491 -22.68 4.01 11.83
CA ILE A 491 -22.45 3.26 13.08
C ILE A 491 -22.72 1.77 12.80
N ALA A 492 -21.69 0.94 12.95
CA ALA A 492 -21.77 -0.49 12.63
C ALA A 492 -22.63 -1.28 13.64
N ASP A 493 -22.59 -0.89 14.91
CA ASP A 493 -23.41 -1.49 15.97
C ASP A 493 -23.89 -0.41 16.94
N VAL A 494 -25.19 -0.15 17.00
CA VAL A 494 -25.77 0.80 17.95
C VAL A 494 -25.95 0.22 19.36
N GLY A 495 -25.71 -1.08 19.56
CA GLY A 495 -25.73 -1.70 20.89
C GLY A 495 -26.95 -1.30 21.72
N ASN A 496 -26.74 -0.96 23.00
CA ASN A 496 -27.75 -0.40 23.91
C ASN A 496 -27.60 1.12 24.00
N VAL A 497 -27.72 1.80 22.86
CA VAL A 497 -27.57 3.25 22.75
C VAL A 497 -28.75 3.98 23.43
N GLU A 498 -28.44 5.10 24.05
CA GLU A 498 -29.42 6.07 24.54
C GLU A 498 -29.46 7.28 23.60
N ILE A 499 -30.64 7.61 23.07
CA ILE A 499 -30.85 8.82 22.29
C ILE A 499 -30.96 9.99 23.25
N GLN A 500 -30.09 10.98 23.05
CA GLN A 500 -30.05 12.20 23.88
C GLN A 500 -30.91 13.33 23.30
N ASN A 501 -30.95 13.42 21.97
CA ASN A 501 -31.75 14.43 21.26
C ASN A 501 -31.98 14.00 19.80
N VAL A 502 -33.07 14.50 19.19
CA VAL A 502 -33.39 14.32 17.76
C VAL A 502 -33.85 15.67 17.19
N GLU A 503 -33.21 16.10 16.13
CA GLU A 503 -33.54 17.35 15.44
C GLU A 503 -33.74 17.13 13.94
N GLU A 504 -34.67 17.89 13.35
CA GLU A 504 -34.88 17.91 11.89
C GLU A 504 -34.23 19.17 11.32
N CYS A 505 -33.33 19.02 10.36
CA CYS A 505 -32.67 20.15 9.72
C CYS A 505 -32.42 19.84 8.23
N ASN A 506 -32.94 20.68 7.32
CA ASN A 506 -32.66 20.61 5.88
C ASN A 506 -32.86 19.20 5.27
N GLU A 507 -33.97 18.53 5.62
CA GLU A 507 -34.30 17.16 5.16
C GLU A 507 -33.46 16.04 5.84
N GLU A 508 -32.56 16.37 6.76
CA GLU A 508 -31.82 15.40 7.55
C GLU A 508 -32.43 15.25 8.95
N THR A 509 -32.54 14.01 9.41
CA THR A 509 -32.83 13.71 10.82
C THR A 509 -31.50 13.56 11.56
N ILE A 510 -31.18 14.54 12.38
CA ILE A 510 -29.95 14.60 13.17
C ILE A 510 -30.21 13.95 14.54
N VAL A 511 -29.35 13.05 14.96
CA VAL A 511 -29.52 12.26 16.19
C VAL A 511 -28.30 12.43 17.07
N TYR A 512 -28.52 12.79 18.34
CA TYR A 512 -27.49 12.83 19.39
C TYR A 512 -27.54 11.56 20.21
N LEU A 513 -26.37 10.96 20.43
CA LEU A 513 -26.23 9.72 21.19
C LEU A 513 -24.85 9.65 21.86
N ASN A 514 -24.62 8.66 22.70
CA ASN A 514 -23.36 8.47 23.44
C ASN A 514 -22.57 7.23 22.99
N HIS A 515 -22.73 6.82 21.75
CA HIS A 515 -22.18 5.58 21.22
C HIS A 515 -21.50 5.79 19.88
N MET A 516 -20.33 5.17 19.64
CA MET A 516 -19.55 5.42 18.44
C MET A 516 -18.80 4.19 17.88
N VAL A 517 -19.45 3.04 17.77
CA VAL A 517 -18.81 1.83 17.20
C VAL A 517 -18.78 1.90 15.69
N SER A 518 -17.80 2.56 15.15
CA SER A 518 -17.32 2.53 13.75
C SER A 518 -16.21 3.55 13.52
N MET A 519 -15.26 3.24 12.65
CA MET A 519 -14.20 4.16 12.25
C MET A 519 -14.27 4.55 10.76
N VAL A 520 -15.30 4.13 10.04
CA VAL A 520 -15.42 4.30 8.58
C VAL A 520 -15.49 5.76 8.13
N PHE A 521 -16.19 6.64 8.89
CA PHE A 521 -16.33 8.05 8.52
C PHE A 521 -16.65 8.90 9.75
N ASN A 522 -15.67 9.65 10.25
CA ASN A 522 -15.75 10.39 11.49
C ASN A 522 -15.21 11.81 11.34
N TYR A 523 -15.97 12.79 11.82
CA TYR A 523 -15.57 14.18 11.87
C TYR A 523 -15.40 14.63 13.32
N TYR A 524 -14.19 15.06 13.68
CA TYR A 524 -13.81 15.40 15.05
C TYR A 524 -13.52 16.89 15.19
N LYS A 525 -13.99 17.49 16.30
CA LYS A 525 -13.52 18.81 16.73
C LYS A 525 -12.18 18.73 17.46
N SER A 526 -11.42 19.84 17.44
CA SER A 526 -10.07 19.89 18.01
C SER A 526 -9.99 19.57 19.51
N HIS A 527 -11.05 19.80 20.29
CA HIS A 527 -11.05 19.42 21.70
C HIS A 527 -11.01 17.90 21.92
N MET A 528 -11.38 17.10 20.90
CA MET A 528 -11.27 15.65 20.94
C MET A 528 -9.86 15.13 20.65
N PHE A 529 -8.97 15.95 20.09
CA PHE A 529 -7.64 15.50 19.70
C PHE A 529 -6.85 14.92 20.88
N ASP A 530 -6.82 15.63 22.01
CA ASP A 530 -6.10 15.16 23.20
C ASP A 530 -6.66 13.85 23.76
N ARG A 531 -7.97 13.65 23.65
CA ARG A 531 -8.62 12.42 24.08
C ARG A 531 -8.18 11.24 23.23
N VAL A 532 -8.13 11.39 21.91
CA VAL A 532 -7.61 10.35 20.99
C VAL A 532 -6.10 10.14 21.18
N ILE A 533 -5.32 11.21 21.35
CA ILE A 533 -3.88 11.13 21.60
C ILE A 533 -3.57 10.37 22.90
N SER A 534 -4.42 10.49 23.92
CA SER A 534 -4.25 9.80 25.21
C SER A 534 -4.66 8.33 25.22
N TRP A 535 -5.13 7.79 24.06
CA TRP A 535 -5.46 6.38 23.95
C TRP A 535 -4.24 5.49 24.26
N ASP A 536 -4.46 4.46 25.09
CA ASP A 536 -3.41 3.55 25.58
C ASP A 536 -3.26 2.35 24.64
N GLU A 537 -2.25 2.38 23.78
CA GLU A 537 -1.91 1.31 22.84
C GLU A 537 -1.40 0.03 23.54
N THR A 538 -1.01 0.11 24.81
CA THR A 538 -0.46 -1.03 25.56
C THR A 538 -1.54 -1.93 26.13
N ASP A 539 -2.75 -1.41 26.35
CA ASP A 539 -3.89 -2.23 26.77
C ASP A 539 -4.35 -3.15 25.63
N ALA A 540 -4.12 -4.46 25.82
CA ALA A 540 -4.44 -5.49 24.85
C ALA A 540 -5.90 -5.95 24.85
N ASN A 541 -6.77 -5.35 25.65
CA ASN A 541 -8.16 -5.76 25.75
C ASN A 541 -8.98 -5.26 24.55
N GLN A 542 -9.10 -6.08 23.53
CA GLN A 542 -9.84 -5.78 22.30
C GLN A 542 -11.33 -5.43 22.55
N LEU A 543 -11.96 -5.99 23.59
CA LEU A 543 -13.38 -5.77 23.85
C LEU A 543 -13.68 -4.35 24.37
N THR A 544 -12.68 -3.68 24.94
CA THR A 544 -12.85 -2.35 25.57
C THR A 544 -11.89 -1.29 25.04
N ASN A 545 -10.81 -1.70 24.35
CA ASN A 545 -9.74 -0.79 23.95
C ASN A 545 -9.53 -0.68 22.42
N THR A 546 -10.45 -1.17 21.56
CA THR A 546 -10.48 -0.63 20.19
C THR A 546 -10.75 0.87 20.26
N ILE A 547 -10.16 1.64 19.35
CA ILE A 547 -10.14 3.11 19.46
C ILE A 547 -11.55 3.72 19.60
N ASP A 548 -12.54 3.21 18.90
CA ASP A 548 -13.94 3.58 19.01
C ASP A 548 -14.49 3.32 20.42
N ARG A 549 -14.32 2.11 20.94
CA ARG A 549 -14.80 1.72 22.29
C ARG A 549 -14.08 2.44 23.40
N ALA A 550 -12.77 2.69 23.26
CA ALA A 550 -12.00 3.44 24.26
C ALA A 550 -12.42 4.92 24.36
N LEU A 551 -12.92 5.49 23.25
CA LEU A 551 -13.42 6.86 23.23
C LEU A 551 -14.83 7.00 23.81
N GLU A 552 -15.62 5.93 23.89
CA GLU A 552 -16.96 5.97 24.46
C GLU A 552 -16.94 6.37 25.93
N SER A 553 -17.80 7.29 26.30
CA SER A 553 -18.08 7.66 27.70
C SER A 553 -19.48 8.22 27.80
N LYS A 554 -19.99 8.31 29.01
CA LYS A 554 -21.33 8.88 29.27
C LYS A 554 -21.46 10.35 28.83
N ASP A 555 -20.34 11.06 28.82
CA ASP A 555 -20.32 12.50 28.50
C ASP A 555 -20.00 12.76 27.01
N LEU A 556 -19.75 11.70 26.19
CA LEU A 556 -19.47 11.84 24.78
C LEU A 556 -20.76 12.20 24.02
N LYS A 557 -20.68 13.26 23.23
CA LYS A 557 -21.77 13.71 22.36
C LYS A 557 -21.46 13.35 20.92
N VAL A 558 -22.00 12.23 20.49
CA VAL A 558 -21.89 11.75 19.12
C VAL A 558 -23.12 12.22 18.34
N VAL A 559 -22.90 12.76 17.15
CA VAL A 559 -23.96 13.14 16.22
C VAL A 559 -23.92 12.20 15.02
N THR A 560 -25.07 11.75 14.56
CA THR A 560 -25.22 10.98 13.33
C THR A 560 -26.51 11.37 12.60
N THR A 561 -26.73 10.82 11.43
CA THR A 561 -27.97 11.00 10.67
C THR A 561 -28.77 9.71 10.56
N VAL A 562 -30.08 9.82 10.37
CA VAL A 562 -30.96 8.71 10.03
C VAL A 562 -31.74 9.05 8.77
N PRO A 563 -31.50 8.33 7.64
CA PRO A 563 -30.54 7.21 7.47
C PRO A 563 -29.09 7.67 7.59
N PHE A 564 -28.14 6.72 7.78
CA PHE A 564 -26.71 7.03 7.81
C PHE A 564 -26.25 7.79 6.58
N LEU A 565 -25.26 8.66 6.73
CA LEU A 565 -24.73 9.51 5.66
C LEU A 565 -23.92 8.74 4.63
N VAL A 566 -23.17 7.73 5.08
CA VAL A 566 -22.32 6.88 4.24
C VAL A 566 -22.59 5.40 4.52
N GLY A 567 -22.12 4.54 3.64
CA GLY A 567 -22.04 3.10 3.83
C GLY A 567 -20.60 2.62 3.82
N HIS A 568 -20.40 1.32 3.61
CA HIS A 568 -19.08 0.77 3.31
C HIS A 568 -19.15 -0.20 2.13
N LYS A 569 -18.02 -0.43 1.45
CA LYS A 569 -17.91 -1.30 0.27
C LYS A 569 -17.93 -2.77 0.69
N GLU A 570 -18.88 -3.52 0.16
CA GLU A 570 -19.12 -4.93 0.50
C GLU A 570 -18.12 -5.89 -0.14
N ASP A 571 -17.63 -5.54 -1.32
CA ASP A 571 -16.75 -6.33 -2.18
C ASP A 571 -15.28 -6.33 -1.73
N LEU A 572 -14.98 -5.70 -0.60
CA LEU A 572 -13.64 -5.61 -0.04
C LEU A 572 -13.50 -6.50 1.20
N LYS A 573 -12.26 -6.84 1.56
CA LYS A 573 -11.92 -7.57 2.77
C LYS A 573 -11.52 -6.63 3.89
N SER A 574 -11.91 -6.98 5.13
CA SER A 574 -11.40 -6.28 6.32
C SER A 574 -9.90 -6.52 6.48
N THR A 575 -9.12 -5.42 6.56
CA THR A 575 -7.69 -5.49 6.82
C THR A 575 -7.34 -5.85 8.25
N ILE A 576 -8.27 -5.61 9.18
CA ILE A 576 -8.11 -5.89 10.61
C ILE A 576 -8.46 -7.34 10.92
N TRP A 577 -9.60 -7.81 10.40
CA TRP A 577 -10.21 -9.08 10.78
C TRP A 577 -10.08 -10.18 9.72
N GLY A 578 -9.77 -9.81 8.46
CA GLY A 578 -9.54 -10.74 7.35
C GLY A 578 -10.79 -11.40 6.77
N PHE A 579 -12.01 -11.07 7.25
CA PHE A 579 -13.25 -11.55 6.67
C PHE A 579 -13.78 -10.61 5.59
N GLU A 580 -14.75 -11.09 4.80
CA GLU A 580 -15.41 -10.30 3.76
C GLU A 580 -16.29 -9.22 4.40
N ASN A 581 -16.27 -8.01 3.86
CA ASN A 581 -17.03 -6.87 4.38
C ASN A 581 -18.55 -7.06 4.35
N THR A 582 -19.05 -8.08 3.65
CA THR A 582 -20.47 -8.46 3.68
C THR A 582 -21.00 -8.73 5.08
N GLU A 583 -20.17 -9.20 6.02
CA GLU A 583 -20.57 -9.37 7.41
C GLU A 583 -20.89 -8.03 8.09
N TYR A 584 -20.13 -6.97 7.76
CA TYR A 584 -20.40 -5.62 8.27
C TYR A 584 -21.69 -5.03 7.68
N THR A 585 -22.01 -5.33 6.43
CA THR A 585 -23.25 -4.86 5.80
C THR A 585 -24.46 -5.27 6.60
N ASP A 586 -24.52 -6.55 7.02
CA ASP A 586 -25.61 -7.05 7.84
C ASP A 586 -25.69 -6.37 9.22
N TRP A 587 -24.53 -6.02 9.80
CA TRP A 587 -24.50 -5.31 11.08
C TRP A 587 -24.95 -3.87 10.92
N ILE A 588 -24.45 -3.16 9.92
CA ILE A 588 -24.83 -1.78 9.61
C ILE A 588 -26.32 -1.69 9.28
N HIS A 589 -26.86 -2.64 8.52
CA HIS A 589 -28.28 -2.69 8.19
C HIS A 589 -29.15 -2.84 9.44
N ARG A 590 -28.83 -3.81 10.30
CA ARG A 590 -29.52 -4.01 11.59
C ARG A 590 -29.36 -2.79 12.51
N SER A 591 -28.20 -2.17 12.51
CA SER A 591 -27.91 -0.94 13.26
C SER A 591 -28.79 0.22 12.79
N SER A 592 -28.91 0.40 11.47
CA SER A 592 -29.75 1.42 10.85
C SER A 592 -31.23 1.22 11.17
N GLU A 593 -31.76 0.02 11.03
CA GLU A 593 -33.15 -0.30 11.37
C GLU A 593 -33.46 -0.06 12.85
N LYS A 594 -32.54 -0.48 13.73
CA LYS A 594 -32.67 -0.30 15.16
C LYS A 594 -32.66 1.20 15.54
N LEU A 595 -31.72 1.96 14.98
CA LEU A 595 -31.62 3.40 15.24
C LEU A 595 -32.87 4.14 14.74
N GLN A 596 -33.37 3.81 13.55
CA GLN A 596 -34.61 4.36 13.00
C GLN A 596 -35.81 4.11 13.95
N LYS A 597 -35.90 2.90 14.52
CA LYS A 597 -36.96 2.56 15.48
C LYS A 597 -36.83 3.40 16.75
N LEU A 598 -35.61 3.48 17.31
CA LEU A 598 -35.36 4.28 18.53
C LEU A 598 -35.69 5.77 18.32
N VAL A 599 -35.38 6.33 17.15
CA VAL A 599 -35.72 7.71 16.79
C VAL A 599 -37.24 7.91 16.73
N ASN A 600 -37.97 6.95 16.15
CA ASN A 600 -39.43 7.01 16.11
C ASN A 600 -40.05 6.94 17.51
N ASP A 601 -39.55 6.02 18.34
CA ASP A 601 -40.01 5.85 19.74
C ASP A 601 -39.73 7.14 20.57
N PHE A 602 -38.55 7.77 20.36
CA PHE A 602 -38.21 9.05 21.00
C PHE A 602 -39.17 10.18 20.61
N LYS A 603 -39.42 10.36 19.30
CA LYS A 603 -40.36 11.37 18.79
C LYS A 603 -41.80 11.15 19.24
N GLU A 604 -42.21 9.90 19.45
CA GLU A 604 -43.54 9.58 19.98
C GLU A 604 -43.64 9.90 21.49
N GLY A 605 -42.57 9.65 22.27
CA GLY A 605 -42.49 9.99 23.68
C GLY A 605 -42.59 11.49 23.93
N GLU A 606 -41.87 12.32 23.16
CA GLU A 606 -41.95 13.80 23.29
C GLU A 606 -43.32 14.40 22.95
N LYS A 607 -44.17 13.69 22.20
CA LYS A 607 -45.55 14.14 21.87
C LYS A 607 -46.52 13.88 23.03
N HIS A 608 -46.11 13.10 24.04
CA HIS A 608 -46.98 12.73 25.17
C HIS A 608 -46.60 13.41 26.50
N ASP A 609 -45.45 14.09 26.53
CA ASP A 609 -45.04 14.99 27.60
C ASP A 609 -45.35 16.46 27.24
#